data_a4d17a72bbb977617f7bdaa02ac1db3c
#
_entry.id   a4d17a72bbb977617f7bdaa02ac1db3c
#
_cell.length_a   1.000
_cell.length_b   1.000
_cell.length_c   1.000
_cell.angle_alpha   90.00
_cell.angle_beta   90.00
_cell.angle_gamma   90.00
#
_symmetry.space_group_name_H-M   'P 1'
#
loop_
_entity.id
_entity.type
_entity.pdbx_description
1 polymer ?
#
loop_
_entity_poly.entity_id
_entity_poly.type
_entity_poly.pdbx_seq_one_letter_code
_entity_poly.pdbx_strand_id
1 'polypeptide(L)'
;MAMNVALSSFGVPVPGGHLYLNDVVICLASILLGPVEAFMVGGVGAFLGDFFFYPTPMFVSLVTHGLQAVVISLFTHKIMKNKPHLGSIIGVAVGAVIMVVGYSLGRAFIYSTPEYAIVKLPFQILQAVFGAVLGTVLAWRCGLRKLYLRLVAEK
;
A
#
# COMPACT_ATOMS: atom_id res chain seq x y z
N MET A 1 7.62 -3.01 -8.22
CA MET A 1 6.48 -3.78 -8.75
C MET A 1 6.66 -5.27 -8.55
N ALA A 2 7.72 -5.93 -9.07
CA ALA A 2 7.95 -7.38 -8.90
C ALA A 2 7.85 -7.88 -7.44
N MET A 3 8.44 -7.16 -6.49
CA MET A 3 8.36 -7.51 -5.07
C MET A 3 6.93 -7.42 -4.52
N ASN A 4 6.12 -6.45 -4.98
CA ASN A 4 4.71 -6.37 -4.61
C ASN A 4 3.94 -7.60 -5.12
N VAL A 5 4.13 -7.97 -6.38
CA VAL A 5 3.53 -9.19 -6.97
C VAL A 5 3.98 -10.45 -6.23
N ALA A 6 5.28 -10.58 -5.95
CA ALA A 6 5.82 -11.73 -5.22
C ALA A 6 5.22 -11.87 -3.82
N LEU A 7 5.07 -10.77 -3.08
CA LEU A 7 4.47 -10.80 -1.74
C LEU A 7 2.96 -11.05 -1.76
N SER A 8 2.29 -10.82 -2.88
CA SER A 8 0.88 -11.19 -3.04
C SER A 8 0.67 -12.72 -3.09
N SER A 9 1.71 -13.52 -3.39
CA SER A 9 1.64 -14.98 -3.30
C SER A 9 1.65 -15.51 -1.86
N PHE A 10 2.11 -14.71 -0.88
CA PHE A 10 2.22 -15.08 0.52
C PHE A 10 1.06 -14.49 1.34
N GLY A 11 -0.14 -15.02 1.13
CA GLY A 11 -1.32 -14.66 1.92
C GLY A 11 -1.43 -15.51 3.17
N VAL A 12 -1.43 -14.88 4.36
CA VAL A 12 -1.74 -15.57 5.62
C VAL A 12 -3.26 -15.68 5.75
N PRO A 13 -3.84 -16.89 5.81
CA PRO A 13 -5.28 -17.07 5.93
C PRO A 13 -5.79 -16.51 7.27
N VAL A 14 -6.84 -15.69 7.19
CA VAL A 14 -7.53 -15.09 8.34
C VAL A 14 -9.04 -15.11 8.10
N PRO A 15 -9.87 -14.99 9.13
CA PRO A 15 -11.31 -14.87 8.94
C PRO A 15 -11.67 -13.77 7.93
N GLY A 16 -12.48 -14.13 6.94
CA GLY A 16 -12.89 -13.22 5.86
C GLY A 16 -11.87 -13.02 4.73
N GLY A 17 -10.79 -13.82 4.66
CA GLY A 17 -9.83 -13.78 3.54
C GLY A 17 -8.37 -14.04 3.93
N HIS A 18 -7.45 -13.30 3.33
CA HIS A 18 -6.02 -13.40 3.58
C HIS A 18 -5.45 -12.05 4.03
N LEU A 19 -4.38 -12.08 4.82
CA LEU A 19 -3.56 -10.95 5.19
C LEU A 19 -2.28 -10.98 4.36
N TYR A 20 -1.94 -9.86 3.74
CA TYR A 20 -0.79 -9.75 2.84
C TYR A 20 0.27 -8.79 3.37
N LEU A 21 1.52 -9.03 3.03
CA LEU A 21 2.66 -8.17 3.38
C LEU A 21 2.98 -7.12 2.31
N ASN A 22 2.27 -7.14 1.20
CA ASN A 22 2.48 -6.22 0.07
C ASN A 22 2.29 -4.75 0.44
N ASP A 23 1.45 -4.41 1.43
CA ASP A 23 1.29 -3.04 1.93
C ASP A 23 2.60 -2.42 2.43
N VAL A 24 3.52 -3.21 2.98
CA VAL A 24 4.85 -2.73 3.37
C VAL A 24 5.61 -2.19 2.16
N VAL A 25 5.58 -2.94 1.06
CA VAL A 25 6.24 -2.54 -0.20
C VAL A 25 5.56 -1.34 -0.82
N ILE A 26 4.22 -1.29 -0.80
CA ILE A 26 3.45 -0.17 -1.33
C ILE A 26 3.77 1.11 -0.55
N CYS A 27 3.72 1.08 0.78
CA CYS A 27 4.04 2.22 1.62
C CYS A 27 5.50 2.67 1.44
N LEU A 28 6.45 1.74 1.46
CA LEU A 28 7.86 2.03 1.23
C LEU A 28 8.09 2.67 -0.14
N ALA A 29 7.61 2.04 -1.21
CA ALA A 29 7.78 2.57 -2.57
C ALA A 29 7.17 3.96 -2.72
N SER A 30 6.00 4.20 -2.11
CA SER A 30 5.32 5.50 -2.18
C SER A 30 6.07 6.61 -1.43
N ILE A 31 6.84 6.27 -0.38
CA ILE A 31 7.72 7.21 0.32
C ILE A 31 8.99 7.52 -0.49
N LEU A 32 9.45 6.56 -1.31
CA LEU A 32 10.68 6.71 -2.11
C LEU A 32 10.42 7.38 -3.46
N LEU A 33 9.33 7.02 -4.12
CA LEU A 33 9.05 7.30 -5.54
C LEU A 33 8.06 8.45 -5.72
N GLY A 34 8.08 9.09 -6.89
CA GLY A 34 7.07 10.06 -7.30
C GLY A 34 5.68 9.44 -7.45
N PRO A 35 4.61 10.28 -7.58
CA PRO A 35 3.22 9.77 -7.54
C PRO A 35 2.88 8.78 -8.67
N VAL A 36 3.46 8.96 -9.86
CA VAL A 36 3.21 8.07 -11.02
C VAL A 36 3.86 6.71 -10.79
N GLU A 37 5.13 6.69 -10.40
CA GLU A 37 5.87 5.48 -10.11
C GLU A 37 5.28 4.74 -8.90
N ALA A 38 4.82 5.50 -7.90
CA ALA A 38 4.12 4.93 -6.74
C ALA A 38 2.82 4.24 -7.14
N PHE A 39 2.02 4.86 -8.05
CA PHE A 39 0.84 4.23 -8.62
C PHE A 39 1.17 2.92 -9.35
N MET A 40 2.24 2.92 -10.14
CA MET A 40 2.66 1.71 -10.87
C MET A 40 3.06 0.58 -9.91
N VAL A 41 3.77 0.89 -8.83
CA VAL A 41 4.15 -0.12 -7.84
C VAL A 41 2.96 -0.57 -6.99
N GLY A 42 2.17 0.36 -6.48
CA GLY A 42 1.04 0.09 -5.61
C GLY A 42 -0.17 -0.45 -6.37
N GLY A 43 -0.70 0.32 -7.31
CA GLY A 43 -1.93 -0.02 -8.03
C GLY A 43 -1.74 -1.16 -9.02
N VAL A 44 -0.86 -0.96 -10.02
CA VAL A 44 -0.64 -1.98 -11.07
C VAL A 44 0.03 -3.21 -10.46
N GLY A 45 0.96 -3.05 -9.50
CA GLY A 45 1.57 -4.18 -8.80
C GLY A 45 0.57 -5.01 -8.01
N ALA A 46 -0.37 -4.39 -7.30
CA ALA A 46 -1.43 -5.10 -6.59
C ALA A 46 -2.44 -5.77 -7.54
N PHE A 47 -2.81 -5.07 -8.62
CA PHE A 47 -3.65 -5.65 -9.68
C PHE A 47 -3.03 -6.93 -10.25
N LEU A 48 -1.75 -6.91 -10.62
CA LEU A 48 -1.06 -8.08 -11.16
C LEU A 48 -0.92 -9.20 -10.11
N GLY A 49 -0.63 -8.84 -8.86
CA GLY A 49 -0.59 -9.80 -7.77
C GLY A 49 -1.92 -10.54 -7.61
N ASP A 50 -3.01 -9.80 -7.57
CA ASP A 50 -4.35 -10.39 -7.49
C ASP A 50 -4.71 -11.16 -8.77
N PHE A 51 -4.38 -10.63 -9.94
CA PHE A 51 -4.64 -11.33 -11.21
C PHE A 51 -4.05 -12.73 -11.25
N PHE A 52 -2.84 -12.91 -10.71
CA PHE A 52 -2.17 -14.21 -10.71
C PHE A 52 -2.59 -15.13 -9.57
N PHE A 53 -2.89 -14.57 -8.38
CA PHE A 53 -3.06 -15.38 -7.17
C PHE A 53 -4.47 -15.37 -6.59
N TYR A 54 -5.21 -14.25 -6.77
CA TYR A 54 -6.57 -14.10 -6.25
C TYR A 54 -7.38 -13.08 -7.09
N PRO A 55 -7.87 -13.45 -8.28
CA PRO A 55 -8.40 -12.50 -9.28
C PRO A 55 -9.61 -11.67 -8.84
N THR A 56 -10.37 -12.14 -7.86
CA THR A 56 -11.65 -11.54 -7.46
C THR A 56 -11.57 -10.04 -7.15
N PRO A 57 -10.63 -9.53 -6.31
CA PRO A 57 -10.54 -8.11 -5.98
C PRO A 57 -9.63 -7.28 -6.90
N MET A 58 -9.07 -7.83 -7.99
CA MET A 58 -7.99 -7.20 -8.75
C MET A 58 -8.25 -5.74 -9.15
N PHE A 59 -9.47 -5.39 -9.56
CA PHE A 59 -9.83 -4.01 -9.91
C PHE A 59 -9.97 -3.11 -8.69
N VAL A 60 -10.49 -3.66 -7.58
CA VAL A 60 -10.55 -2.94 -6.30
C VAL A 60 -9.14 -2.66 -5.80
N SER A 61 -8.24 -3.62 -5.93
CA SER A 61 -6.82 -3.48 -5.56
C SER A 61 -6.10 -2.44 -6.42
N LEU A 62 -6.36 -2.42 -7.74
CA LEU A 62 -5.82 -1.39 -8.63
C LEU A 62 -6.16 0.01 -8.14
N VAL A 63 -7.44 0.26 -7.89
CA VAL A 63 -7.93 1.59 -7.49
C VAL A 63 -7.48 1.92 -6.06
N THR A 64 -7.70 1.02 -5.13
CA THR A 64 -7.47 1.26 -3.70
C THR A 64 -5.99 1.45 -3.40
N HIS A 65 -5.13 0.52 -3.81
CA HIS A 65 -3.68 0.63 -3.59
C HIS A 65 -3.04 1.68 -4.51
N GLY A 66 -3.61 1.93 -5.68
CA GLY A 66 -3.19 3.01 -6.54
C GLY A 66 -3.42 4.38 -5.89
N LEU A 67 -4.61 4.64 -5.36
CA LEU A 67 -4.93 5.87 -4.63
C LEU A 67 -4.11 5.99 -3.34
N GLN A 68 -3.99 4.92 -2.56
CA GLN A 68 -3.14 4.86 -1.38
C GLN A 68 -1.72 5.31 -1.71
N ALA A 69 -1.10 4.70 -2.72
CA ALA A 69 0.27 4.97 -3.12
C ALA A 69 0.47 6.41 -3.60
N VAL A 70 -0.43 6.91 -4.44
CA VAL A 70 -0.40 8.30 -4.94
C VAL A 70 -0.51 9.29 -3.80
N VAL A 71 -1.44 9.09 -2.87
CA VAL A 71 -1.65 10.00 -1.73
C VAL A 71 -0.43 10.03 -0.82
N ILE A 72 0.15 8.88 -0.46
CA ILE A 72 1.38 8.81 0.35
C ILE A 72 2.50 9.60 -0.35
N SER A 73 2.70 9.38 -1.64
CA SER A 73 3.72 10.06 -2.41
C SER A 73 3.48 11.57 -2.52
N LEU A 74 2.24 12.01 -2.75
CA LEU A 74 1.89 13.44 -2.79
C LEU A 74 2.21 14.14 -1.47
N PHE A 75 1.84 13.55 -0.33
CA PHE A 75 2.16 14.12 0.98
C PHE A 75 3.67 14.20 1.20
N THR A 76 4.41 13.16 0.82
CA THR A 76 5.86 13.08 1.03
C THR A 76 6.64 14.04 0.14
N HIS A 77 6.26 14.18 -1.15
CA HIS A 77 7.09 14.84 -2.16
C HIS A 77 6.56 16.20 -2.61
N LYS A 78 5.25 16.46 -2.51
CA LYS A 78 4.64 17.71 -2.98
C LYS A 78 4.08 18.57 -1.86
N ILE A 79 3.16 18.04 -1.05
CA ILE A 79 2.43 18.82 -0.04
C ILE A 79 3.37 19.24 1.09
N MET A 80 4.16 18.30 1.60
CA MET A 80 5.07 18.56 2.73
C MET A 80 6.55 18.38 2.35
N LYS A 81 6.93 18.87 1.17
CA LYS A 81 8.29 18.75 0.64
C LYS A 81 9.40 19.25 1.57
N ASN A 82 9.09 20.25 2.41
CA ASN A 82 10.03 20.82 3.37
C ASN A 82 10.18 19.97 4.64
N LYS A 83 9.22 19.07 4.91
CA LYS A 83 9.22 18.15 6.05
C LYS A 83 8.80 16.75 5.56
N PRO A 84 9.60 16.09 4.71
CA PRO A 84 9.19 14.85 4.04
C PRO A 84 8.96 13.68 5.01
N HIS A 85 9.65 13.67 6.16
CA HIS A 85 9.41 12.68 7.21
C HIS A 85 8.00 12.81 7.79
N LEU A 86 7.58 14.04 8.14
CA LEU A 86 6.22 14.30 8.64
C LEU A 86 5.18 14.05 7.53
N GLY A 87 5.50 14.46 6.29
CA GLY A 87 4.66 14.19 5.13
C GLY A 87 4.42 12.71 4.89
N SER A 88 5.44 11.87 5.05
CA SER A 88 5.28 10.42 4.92
C SER A 88 4.43 9.83 6.04
N ILE A 89 4.58 10.27 7.29
CA ILE A 89 3.76 9.79 8.42
C ILE A 89 2.27 10.12 8.17
N ILE A 90 1.97 11.37 7.82
CA ILE A 90 0.59 11.77 7.51
C ILE A 90 0.09 11.04 6.27
N GLY A 91 0.92 10.97 5.23
CA GLY A 91 0.59 10.27 4.00
C GLY A 91 0.22 8.81 4.21
N VAL A 92 1.02 8.04 4.98
CA VAL A 92 0.71 6.64 5.26
C VAL A 92 -0.52 6.47 6.16
N ALA A 93 -0.77 7.41 7.08
CA ALA A 93 -1.99 7.38 7.89
C ALA A 93 -3.24 7.57 7.02
N VAL A 94 -3.24 8.58 6.14
CA VAL A 94 -4.34 8.80 5.18
C VAL A 94 -4.44 7.63 4.20
N GLY A 95 -3.31 7.14 3.69
CA GLY A 95 -3.25 5.98 2.82
C GLY A 95 -3.83 4.71 3.45
N ALA A 96 -3.56 4.48 4.74
CA ALA A 96 -4.15 3.37 5.50
C ALA A 96 -5.67 3.47 5.57
N VAL A 97 -6.21 4.67 5.79
CA VAL A 97 -7.67 4.89 5.77
C VAL A 97 -8.25 4.59 4.38
N ILE A 98 -7.60 5.08 3.31
CA ILE A 98 -8.02 4.80 1.92
C ILE A 98 -8.05 3.28 1.67
N MET A 99 -7.02 2.58 2.09
CA MET A 99 -6.92 1.12 1.94
C MET A 99 -8.06 0.41 2.69
N VAL A 100 -8.27 0.73 3.96
CA VAL A 100 -9.31 0.09 4.79
C VAL A 100 -10.71 0.38 4.22
N VAL A 101 -11.02 1.63 3.89
CA VAL A 101 -12.32 2.02 3.34
C VAL A 101 -12.54 1.40 1.96
N GLY A 102 -11.56 1.53 1.06
CA GLY A 102 -11.67 1.03 -0.31
C GLY A 102 -11.94 -0.48 -0.39
N TYR A 103 -11.17 -1.27 0.38
CA TYR A 103 -11.41 -2.72 0.42
C TYR A 103 -12.69 -3.11 1.16
N SER A 104 -13.07 -2.36 2.21
CA SER A 104 -14.34 -2.63 2.90
C SER A 104 -15.54 -2.40 1.98
N LEU A 105 -15.55 -1.30 1.23
CA LEU A 105 -16.58 -1.01 0.24
C LEU A 105 -16.53 -2.01 -0.93
N GLY A 106 -15.34 -2.27 -1.47
CA GLY A 106 -15.17 -3.26 -2.53
C GLY A 106 -15.69 -4.64 -2.13
N ARG A 107 -15.38 -5.09 -0.90
CA ARG A 107 -15.84 -6.35 -0.36
C ARG A 107 -17.34 -6.37 -0.16
N ALA A 108 -17.91 -5.31 0.42
CA ALA A 108 -19.33 -5.26 0.71
C ALA A 108 -20.22 -5.22 -0.54
N PHE A 109 -19.76 -4.57 -1.63
CA PHE A 109 -20.64 -4.23 -2.76
C PHE A 109 -20.17 -4.77 -4.12
N ILE A 110 -18.91 -5.19 -4.27
CA ILE A 110 -18.37 -5.57 -5.58
C ILE A 110 -18.08 -7.07 -5.65
N TYR A 111 -17.33 -7.65 -4.71
CA TYR A 111 -16.83 -9.01 -4.86
C TYR A 111 -17.17 -9.97 -3.71
N SER A 112 -17.86 -9.52 -2.65
CA SER A 112 -18.28 -10.36 -1.53
C SER A 112 -19.56 -9.80 -0.90
N THR A 113 -19.72 -9.89 0.42
CA THR A 113 -20.90 -9.42 1.15
C THR A 113 -20.54 -8.46 2.30
N PRO A 114 -21.52 -7.66 2.79
CA PRO A 114 -21.29 -6.78 3.94
C PRO A 114 -20.83 -7.51 5.20
N GLU A 115 -21.35 -8.71 5.44
CA GLU A 115 -20.99 -9.54 6.60
C GLU A 115 -19.50 -9.92 6.55
N TYR A 116 -19.02 -10.35 5.39
CA TYR A 116 -17.60 -10.66 5.18
C TYR A 116 -16.71 -9.42 5.28
N ALA A 117 -17.21 -8.25 4.87
CA ALA A 117 -16.48 -6.99 5.04
C ALA A 117 -16.28 -6.67 6.54
N ILE A 118 -17.30 -6.86 7.37
CA ILE A 118 -17.23 -6.65 8.82
C ILE A 118 -16.26 -7.63 9.48
N VAL A 119 -16.36 -8.93 9.14
CA VAL A 119 -15.48 -9.98 9.71
C VAL A 119 -14.01 -9.72 9.35
N LYS A 120 -13.73 -9.23 8.14
CA LYS A 120 -12.37 -8.94 7.67
C LYS A 120 -11.82 -7.63 8.23
N LEU A 121 -12.66 -6.68 8.64
CA LEU A 121 -12.27 -5.31 8.99
C LEU A 121 -11.12 -5.23 10.02
N PRO A 122 -11.13 -5.95 11.17
CA PRO A 122 -10.04 -5.87 12.13
C PRO A 122 -8.70 -6.34 11.55
N PHE A 123 -8.70 -7.39 10.73
CA PHE A 123 -7.49 -7.89 10.07
C PHE A 123 -6.99 -6.93 8.99
N GLN A 124 -7.90 -6.23 8.33
CA GLN A 124 -7.57 -5.23 7.32
C GLN A 124 -6.97 -3.98 7.95
N ILE A 125 -7.48 -3.53 9.09
CA ILE A 125 -6.87 -2.45 9.88
C ILE A 125 -5.48 -2.87 10.35
N LEU A 126 -5.31 -4.09 10.86
CA LEU A 126 -4.02 -4.62 11.27
C LEU A 126 -3.02 -4.62 10.12
N GLN A 127 -3.42 -5.09 8.94
CA GLN A 127 -2.60 -5.09 7.71
C GLN A 127 -2.18 -3.67 7.33
N ALA A 128 -3.11 -2.72 7.30
CA ALA A 128 -2.84 -1.33 6.95
C ALA A 128 -1.86 -0.66 7.93
N VAL A 129 -2.05 -0.86 9.24
CA VAL A 129 -1.16 -0.34 10.28
C VAL A 129 0.24 -0.97 10.17
N PHE A 130 0.30 -2.29 9.99
CA PHE A 130 1.56 -3.01 9.84
C PHE A 130 2.34 -2.51 8.59
N GLY A 131 1.68 -2.36 7.46
CA GLY A 131 2.25 -1.82 6.24
C GLY A 131 2.76 -0.38 6.42
N ALA A 132 1.96 0.48 7.05
CA ALA A 132 2.32 1.87 7.33
C ALA A 132 3.54 1.98 8.26
N VAL A 133 3.55 1.25 9.37
CA VAL A 133 4.65 1.27 10.34
C VAL A 133 5.93 0.72 9.74
N LEU A 134 5.91 -0.49 9.19
CA LEU A 134 7.11 -1.11 8.62
C LEU A 134 7.62 -0.36 7.39
N GLY A 135 6.75 0.07 6.49
CA GLY A 135 7.14 0.86 5.32
C GLY A 135 7.85 2.16 5.74
N THR A 136 7.33 2.86 6.76
CA THR A 136 7.93 4.08 7.29
C THR A 136 9.27 3.80 8.00
N VAL A 137 9.35 2.75 8.83
CA VAL A 137 10.59 2.34 9.51
C VAL A 137 11.67 2.00 8.50
N LEU A 138 11.37 1.21 7.49
CA LEU A 138 12.32 0.85 6.44
C LEU A 138 12.81 2.08 5.66
N ALA A 139 11.91 3.01 5.33
CA ALA A 139 12.28 4.23 4.61
C ALA A 139 13.24 5.11 5.42
N TRP A 140 12.94 5.35 6.70
CA TRP A 140 13.61 6.38 7.49
C TRP A 140 14.64 5.81 8.48
N ARG A 141 14.30 4.78 9.28
CA ARG A 141 15.21 4.20 10.28
C ARG A 141 16.27 3.30 9.66
N CYS A 142 15.87 2.47 8.69
CA CYS A 142 16.81 1.62 7.95
C CYS A 142 17.54 2.40 6.84
N GLY A 143 17.21 3.67 6.61
CA GLY A 143 17.92 4.56 5.71
C GLY A 143 17.72 4.27 4.22
N LEU A 144 16.72 3.47 3.83
CA LEU A 144 16.48 3.13 2.42
C LEU A 144 16.18 4.36 1.58
N ARG A 145 15.52 5.38 2.13
CA ARG A 145 15.31 6.66 1.43
C ARG A 145 16.63 7.38 1.17
N LYS A 146 17.54 7.40 2.14
CA LYS A 146 18.87 8.03 1.97
C LYS A 146 19.69 7.30 0.91
N LEU A 147 19.66 5.97 0.93
CA LEU A 147 20.32 5.14 -0.07
C LEU A 147 19.74 5.41 -1.47
N TYR A 148 18.42 5.39 -1.61
CA TYR A 148 17.74 5.67 -2.87
C TYR A 148 18.13 7.04 -3.46
N LEU A 149 18.11 8.10 -2.63
CA LEU A 149 18.47 9.45 -3.08
C LEU A 149 19.93 9.55 -3.53
N ARG A 150 20.86 8.82 -2.92
CA ARG A 150 22.26 8.74 -3.36
C ARG A 150 22.37 8.09 -4.74
N LEU A 151 21.74 6.94 -4.94
CA LEU A 151 21.78 6.20 -6.19
C LEU A 151 21.15 6.96 -7.36
N VAL A 152 20.15 7.81 -7.09
CA VAL A 152 19.52 8.66 -8.12
C VAL A 152 20.37 9.90 -8.43
N ALA A 153 21.10 10.43 -7.43
CA ALA A 153 21.98 11.59 -7.63
C ALA A 153 23.28 11.25 -8.38
N GLU A 154 23.68 10.00 -8.43
CA GLU A 154 24.88 9.50 -9.15
C GLU A 154 24.60 9.20 -10.63
N LYS A 155 23.37 9.36 -11.10
CA LYS A 155 22.96 9.22 -12.52
C LYS A 155 22.80 10.56 -13.19
#